data_8312a7e21f0fcbf9adb97191d3e8bcb0
#
_entry.id   8312a7e21f0fcbf9adb97191d3e8bcb0
#
_cell.length_a   1.000
_cell.length_b   1.000
_cell.length_c   1.000
_cell.angle_alpha   90.00
_cell.angle_beta   90.00
_cell.angle_gamma   90.00
#
_symmetry.space_group_name_H-M   'P 1'
#
loop_
_entity.id
_entity.type
_entity.pdbx_description
1 polymer ?
#
loop_
_entity_poly.entity_id
_entity_poly.type
_entity_poly.pdbx_seq_one_letter_code
_entity_poly.pdbx_strand_id
1 'polypeptide(L)'
;MTSNEYVTQAIKVRMARLGITQSDVADAVGINRVVMNRYMRNQREWPIRVLDKIAPALKWQDGLDIFIAANSEEKEQQSALADALENATVNNANSKEEN
;
A
#
# COMPACT_ATOMS: atom_id res chain seq x y z
N MET A 1 0.93 -10.76 -2.96
CA MET A 1 0.40 -9.97 -1.84
C MET A 1 -1.11 -10.10 -1.74
N THR A 2 -1.63 -10.12 -0.53
CA THR A 2 -3.08 -10.13 -0.30
C THR A 2 -3.67 -8.73 -0.43
N SER A 3 -4.99 -8.63 -0.51
CA SER A 3 -5.68 -7.33 -0.51
C SER A 3 -5.35 -6.51 0.74
N ASN A 4 -5.27 -7.17 1.91
CA ASN A 4 -4.91 -6.50 3.16
C ASN A 4 -3.50 -5.90 3.09
N GLU A 5 -2.56 -6.60 2.51
CA GLU A 5 -1.19 -6.11 2.32
C GLU A 5 -1.12 -4.91 1.37
N TYR A 6 -1.93 -4.90 0.30
CA TYR A 6 -2.03 -3.73 -0.58
C TYR A 6 -2.66 -2.53 0.12
N VAL A 7 -3.64 -2.75 1.00
CA VAL A 7 -4.22 -1.68 1.83
C VAL A 7 -3.14 -1.08 2.73
N THR A 8 -2.37 -1.93 3.41
CA THR A 8 -1.26 -1.47 4.26
C THR A 8 -0.23 -0.69 3.44
N GLN A 9 0.10 -1.15 2.25
CA GLN A 9 1.03 -0.48 1.35
C GLN A 9 0.54 0.92 0.98
N ALA A 10 -0.72 1.05 0.61
CA ALA A 10 -1.33 2.34 0.28
C ALA A 10 -1.27 3.31 1.45
N ILE A 11 -1.53 2.83 2.66
CA ILE A 11 -1.46 3.64 3.89
C ILE A 11 -0.01 4.09 4.13
N LYS A 12 0.96 3.20 4.01
CA LYS A 12 2.38 3.52 4.20
C LYS A 12 2.86 4.57 3.20
N VAL A 13 2.50 4.42 1.93
CA VAL A 13 2.86 5.39 0.88
C VAL A 13 2.26 6.76 1.19
N ARG A 14 1.00 6.79 1.62
CA ARG A 14 0.32 8.05 1.96
C ARG A 14 0.96 8.74 3.14
N MET A 15 1.28 7.97 4.19
CA MET A 15 1.98 8.49 5.37
C MET A 15 3.33 9.10 4.98
N ALA A 16 4.09 8.42 4.14
CA ALA A 16 5.37 8.91 3.67
C ALA A 16 5.22 10.23 2.90
N ARG A 17 4.22 10.33 2.03
CA ARG A 17 3.95 11.57 1.28
C ARG A 17 3.57 12.73 2.18
N LEU A 18 2.81 12.46 3.23
CA LEU A 18 2.36 13.50 4.17
C LEU A 18 3.38 13.78 5.27
N GLY A 19 4.42 12.98 5.38
CA GLY A 19 5.42 13.14 6.43
C GLY A 19 4.89 12.88 7.83
N ILE A 20 3.93 11.97 7.98
CA ILE A 20 3.35 11.62 9.27
C ILE A 20 3.71 10.18 9.65
N THR A 21 3.82 9.94 10.96
CA THR A 21 4.20 8.63 11.49
C THR A 21 2.98 7.81 11.86
N GLN A 22 3.20 6.52 12.02
CA GLN A 22 2.19 5.59 12.52
C GLN A 22 1.64 6.03 13.88
N SER A 23 2.51 6.51 14.78
CA SER A 23 2.11 7.02 16.08
C SER A 23 1.24 8.27 15.97
N ASP A 24 1.58 9.17 15.04
CA ASP A 24 0.79 10.37 14.78
C ASP A 24 -0.65 10.01 14.38
N VAL A 25 -0.80 9.03 13.48
CA VAL A 25 -2.13 8.57 13.06
C VAL A 25 -2.88 7.94 14.22
N ALA A 26 -2.23 7.05 14.96
CA ALA A 26 -2.85 6.39 16.10
C ALA A 26 -3.37 7.39 17.14
N ASP A 27 -2.54 8.38 17.49
CA ASP A 27 -2.89 9.42 18.46
C ASP A 27 -4.03 10.30 17.95
N ALA A 28 -3.98 10.71 16.68
CA ALA A 28 -4.98 11.58 16.08
C ALA A 28 -6.39 10.97 16.09
N VAL A 29 -6.49 9.65 15.93
CA VAL A 29 -7.79 8.97 15.84
C VAL A 29 -8.14 8.16 17.08
N GLY A 30 -7.30 8.21 18.12
CA GLY A 30 -7.57 7.53 19.38
C GLY A 30 -7.46 6.01 19.32
N ILE A 31 -6.61 5.48 18.46
CA ILE A 31 -6.31 4.04 18.40
C ILE A 31 -5.03 3.79 19.19
N ASN A 32 -5.03 2.72 19.98
CA ASN A 32 -3.84 2.30 20.72
C ASN A 32 -2.67 2.05 19.76
N ARG A 33 -1.48 2.57 20.09
CA ARG A 33 -0.29 2.45 19.23
C ARG A 33 0.11 1.01 18.95
N VAL A 34 -0.04 0.12 19.93
CA VAL A 34 0.28 -1.30 19.76
C VAL A 34 -0.68 -1.95 18.77
N VAL A 35 -1.96 -1.62 18.88
CA VAL A 35 -3.00 -2.12 17.95
C VAL A 35 -2.75 -1.58 16.54
N MET A 36 -2.45 -0.29 16.40
CA MET A 36 -2.11 0.32 15.10
C MET A 36 -0.90 -0.39 14.47
N ASN A 37 0.12 -0.68 15.27
CA ASN A 37 1.30 -1.39 14.79
C ASN A 37 0.97 -2.78 14.25
N ARG A 38 0.04 -3.49 14.89
CA ARG A 38 -0.40 -4.80 14.42
C ARG A 38 -1.05 -4.74 13.04
N TYR A 39 -1.89 -3.72 12.82
CA TYR A 39 -2.46 -3.48 11.49
C TYR A 39 -1.37 -3.17 10.46
N MET A 40 -0.47 -2.26 10.80
CA MET A 40 0.60 -1.81 9.90
C MET A 40 1.59 -2.94 9.56
N ARG A 41 1.69 -3.96 10.39
CA ARG A 41 2.54 -5.14 10.15
C ARG A 41 1.78 -6.32 9.56
N ASN A 42 0.52 -6.13 9.20
CA ASN A 42 -0.36 -7.18 8.66
C ASN A 42 -0.55 -8.36 9.62
N GLN A 43 -0.37 -8.13 10.93
CA GLN A 43 -0.65 -9.11 11.96
C GLN A 43 -2.14 -9.19 12.30
N ARG A 44 -2.88 -8.18 11.90
CA ARG A 44 -4.33 -8.07 11.97
C ARG A 44 -4.85 -7.50 10.67
N GLU A 45 -5.95 -8.03 10.18
CA GLU A 45 -6.62 -7.46 9.02
C GLU A 45 -7.28 -6.13 9.38
N TRP A 46 -7.26 -5.18 8.44
CA TRP A 46 -7.88 -3.88 8.61
C TRP A 46 -9.40 -4.00 8.61
N PRO A 47 -10.10 -3.72 9.73
CA PRO A 47 -11.55 -3.60 9.67
C PRO A 47 -11.94 -2.34 8.91
N ILE A 48 -13.04 -2.41 8.18
CA ILE A 48 -13.54 -1.25 7.43
C ILE A 48 -13.77 -0.05 8.36
N ARG A 49 -14.30 -0.28 9.56
CA ARG A 49 -14.51 0.80 10.54
C ARG A 49 -13.22 1.51 10.94
N VAL A 50 -12.10 0.80 10.98
CA VAL A 50 -10.79 1.39 11.29
C VAL A 50 -10.29 2.20 10.09
N LEU A 51 -10.46 1.70 8.89
CA LEU A 51 -10.09 2.43 7.67
C LEU A 51 -10.87 3.74 7.56
N ASP A 52 -12.18 3.71 7.83
CA ASP A 52 -13.01 4.92 7.86
C ASP A 52 -12.50 5.92 8.91
N LYS A 53 -12.03 5.41 10.03
CA LYS A 53 -11.55 6.24 11.14
C LYS A 53 -10.22 6.92 10.83
N ILE A 54 -9.29 6.21 10.22
CA ILE A 54 -7.96 6.75 9.91
C ILE A 54 -7.91 7.58 8.63
N ALA A 55 -8.84 7.39 7.72
CA ALA A 55 -8.85 8.05 6.42
C ALA A 55 -8.70 9.58 6.51
N PRO A 56 -9.49 10.30 7.32
CA PRO A 56 -9.36 11.76 7.41
C PRO A 56 -7.98 12.23 7.90
N ALA A 57 -7.37 11.50 8.82
CA ALA A 57 -6.01 11.80 9.30
C ALA A 57 -4.98 11.68 8.18
N LEU A 58 -5.27 10.91 7.15
CA LEU A 58 -4.43 10.69 5.98
C LEU A 58 -4.89 11.51 4.77
N LYS A 59 -5.75 12.49 4.97
CA LYS A 59 -6.28 13.36 3.91
C LYS A 59 -7.13 12.61 2.88
N TRP A 60 -7.72 11.51 3.26
CA TRP A 60 -8.74 10.79 2.51
C TRP A 60 -10.11 11.05 3.12
N GLN A 61 -11.14 10.84 2.36
CA GLN A 61 -12.51 11.08 2.80
C GLN A 61 -13.03 9.95 3.68
N ASP A 62 -12.82 8.70 3.25
CA ASP A 62 -13.29 7.51 3.95
C ASP A 62 -12.45 6.28 3.57
N GLY A 63 -12.82 5.12 4.09
CA GLY A 63 -12.13 3.87 3.82
C GLY A 63 -12.19 3.42 2.37
N LEU A 64 -13.22 3.83 1.61
CA LEU A 64 -13.30 3.50 0.20
C LEU A 64 -12.17 4.14 -0.60
N ASP A 65 -11.75 5.36 -0.23
CA ASP A 65 -10.59 6.00 -0.84
C ASP A 65 -9.33 5.17 -0.63
N ILE A 66 -9.20 4.54 0.53
CA ILE A 66 -8.08 3.65 0.84
C ILE A 66 -8.09 2.43 -0.08
N PHE A 67 -9.25 1.84 -0.32
CA PHE A 67 -9.38 0.71 -1.25
C PHE A 67 -9.03 1.11 -2.68
N ILE A 68 -9.42 2.31 -3.10
CA ILE A 68 -9.06 2.83 -4.42
C ILE A 68 -7.54 2.97 -4.53
N ALA A 69 -6.90 3.53 -3.51
CA ALA A 69 -5.44 3.67 -3.46
C ALA A 69 -4.75 2.30 -3.44
N ALA A 70 -5.28 1.35 -2.68
CA ALA A 70 -4.76 -0.01 -2.62
C ALA A 70 -4.85 -0.71 -3.99
N ASN A 71 -5.95 -0.52 -4.70
CA ASN A 71 -6.13 -1.06 -6.04
C ASN A 71 -5.10 -0.46 -7.02
N SER A 72 -4.78 0.82 -6.87
CA SER A 72 -3.73 1.47 -7.67
C SER A 72 -2.35 0.89 -7.38
N GLU A 73 -2.03 0.63 -6.10
CA GLU A 73 -0.77 0.00 -5.71
C GLU A 73 -0.63 -1.40 -6.30
N GLU A 74 -1.69 -2.20 -6.28
CA GLU A 74 -1.70 -3.52 -6.90
C GLU A 74 -1.42 -3.42 -8.39
N LYS A 75 -2.06 -2.51 -9.09
CA LYS A 75 -1.87 -2.31 -10.53
C LYS A 75 -0.45 -1.85 -10.84
N GLU A 76 0.12 -0.97 -10.04
CA GLU A 76 1.50 -0.51 -10.21
C GLU A 76 2.49 -1.66 -10.03
N GLN A 77 2.29 -2.52 -9.04
CA GLN A 77 3.14 -3.68 -8.83
C GLN A 77 3.04 -4.68 -9.98
N GLN A 78 1.84 -4.94 -10.46
CA GLN A 78 1.64 -5.82 -11.61
C GLN A 78 2.27 -5.26 -12.87
N SER A 79 2.13 -3.97 -13.11
CA SER A 79 2.73 -3.29 -14.25
C SER A 79 4.26 -3.33 -14.18
N ALA A 80 4.84 -3.04 -13.01
CA ALA A 80 6.28 -3.10 -12.81
C ALA A 80 6.83 -4.51 -13.04
N LEU A 81 6.13 -5.53 -12.57
CA LEU A 81 6.51 -6.93 -12.79
C LEU A 81 6.43 -7.31 -14.26
N ALA A 82 5.34 -6.91 -14.93
CA ALA A 82 5.17 -7.16 -16.35
C ALA A 82 6.28 -6.49 -17.17
N ASP A 83 6.61 -5.23 -16.85
CA ASP A 83 7.71 -4.50 -17.51
C ASP A 83 9.05 -5.18 -17.27
N ALA A 84 9.32 -5.64 -16.06
CA ALA A 84 10.55 -6.35 -15.73
C ALA A 84 10.66 -7.67 -16.51
N LEU A 85 9.58 -8.42 -16.61
CA LEU A 85 9.53 -9.67 -17.37
C LEU A 85 9.70 -9.42 -18.86
N GLU A 86 9.05 -8.39 -19.39
CA GLU A 86 9.18 -8.00 -20.78
C GLU A 86 10.60 -7.58 -21.12
N ASN A 87 11.22 -6.77 -20.29
CA ASN A 87 12.61 -6.34 -20.46
C ASN A 87 13.58 -7.54 -20.43
N ALA A 88 13.37 -8.47 -19.51
CA ALA A 88 14.19 -9.68 -19.44
C ALA A 88 14.06 -10.52 -20.72
N THR A 89 12.84 -10.64 -21.25
CA THR A 89 12.57 -11.38 -22.49
C THR A 89 13.24 -10.69 -23.69
N VAL A 90 13.11 -9.36 -23.79
CA VAL A 90 13.72 -8.57 -24.87
C VAL A 90 15.25 -8.69 -24.81
N ASN A 91 15.84 -8.57 -23.62
CA ASN A 91 17.29 -8.69 -23.47
C ASN A 91 17.78 -10.07 -23.87
N ASN A 92 17.07 -11.13 -23.52
CA ASN A 92 17.42 -12.49 -23.92
C ASN A 92 17.32 -12.68 -25.44
N ALA A 93 16.27 -12.15 -26.06
CA ALA A 93 16.08 -12.19 -27.50
C ALA A 93 17.20 -11.44 -28.22
N ASN A 94 17.58 -10.26 -27.75
CA ASN A 94 18.68 -9.49 -28.33
C ASN A 94 20.02 -10.21 -28.23
N SER A 95 20.28 -10.83 -27.07
CA SER A 95 21.50 -11.62 -26.89
C SER A 95 21.58 -12.79 -27.87
N LYS A 96 20.49 -13.44 -28.16
CA LYS A 96 20.41 -14.54 -29.13
C LYS A 96 20.62 -14.04 -30.56
N GLU A 97 20.07 -12.88 -30.89
CA GLU A 97 20.22 -12.29 -32.22
C GLU A 97 21.66 -11.84 -32.51
N GLU A 98 22.39 -11.40 -31.50
CA GLU A 98 23.78 -10.96 -31.63
C GLU A 98 24.73 -12.11 -31.87
N ASN A 99 24.36 -13.31 -31.48
CA ASN A 99 25.15 -14.50 -31.64
C ASN A 99 24.88 -15.22 -32.96
#